data_3d81ca7d7f2a8de7b57aaa29bcb05ba0
#
_entry.id   3d81ca7d7f2a8de7b57aaa29bcb05ba0
#
_cell.length_a   1.000
_cell.length_b   1.000
_cell.length_c   1.000
_cell.angle_alpha   90.00
_cell.angle_beta   90.00
_cell.angle_gamma   90.00
#
_symmetry.space_group_name_H-M   'P 1'
#
loop_
_entity.id
_entity.type
_entity.pdbx_description
1 polymer ?
#
loop_
_entity_poly.entity_id
_entity_poly.type
_entity_poly.pdbx_seq_one_letter_code
_entity_poly.pdbx_strand_id
1 'polypeptide(L)'
;MHRLLRLFPLGLLLASGWASAPARPNVLLIVVDDLNTLLGAYGHGHVKSPAIDRLAARGARFERAYAQYPLCNPSRVSFLSGRRPETSGVYILATPARAALPDAVLLPEHFRRQGYYTAGVGKVFHNVRNSDPAAWDLYEDGAGEDDEEKAALNARYGGGDGRPRAHVLSSDGARTRDGLNARRIRQLLGERAAAGGSFFLALGFHKPHLPWTAPRRFFDLYPPARIPMPAEPALRGVPPIALQTELTGFAQPDSQAAAVQGYLACVSFIDEQLGLVLDELDRLRLTDNTLVMLFSDHGFHLGDHGGLWAKLSAFDNATRVPLLAAGPGIPRGTVVSTPVELLDVYPTLVDLSGLPKPPGLEGRSLRPLLANPSAAGQAYSLVYHYDVNRRIDVAGRTVIGARWRYTEWGGGEHGRELYWRPDDPEEYHNRIADPALASTLAEARAQLAQLPQPKAGPANRPRAIDPDAKQAKQTRK
;
A
#
# COMPACT_ATOMS: atom_id res chain seq x y z
N MET A 1 -84.58 -10.50 38.26
CA MET A 1 -83.99 -9.80 37.12
C MET A 1 -82.52 -9.60 37.42
N HIS A 2 -81.63 -10.54 37.00
CA HIS A 2 -80.18 -10.48 37.20
C HIS A 2 -79.51 -10.15 35.87
N ARG A 3 -78.83 -8.98 35.81
CA ARG A 3 -78.00 -8.54 34.70
C ARG A 3 -76.57 -9.06 34.93
N LEU A 4 -76.13 -9.99 34.07
CA LEU A 4 -74.77 -10.45 33.98
C LEU A 4 -73.91 -9.44 33.22
N LEU A 5 -72.93 -8.83 33.91
CA LEU A 5 -71.83 -8.03 33.27
C LEU A 5 -70.84 -9.02 32.68
N ARG A 6 -70.65 -8.96 31.37
CA ARG A 6 -69.54 -9.67 30.66
C ARG A 6 -68.30 -8.76 30.66
N LEU A 7 -67.27 -9.17 31.39
CA LEU A 7 -65.93 -8.61 31.30
C LEU A 7 -65.22 -9.19 30.06
N PHE A 8 -64.80 -8.31 29.12
CA PHE A 8 -63.89 -8.63 28.05
C PHE A 8 -62.45 -8.51 28.57
N PRO A 9 -61.56 -9.51 28.34
CA PRO A 9 -60.15 -9.30 28.66
C PRO A 9 -59.47 -8.43 27.59
N LEU A 10 -58.87 -7.32 28.03
CA LEU A 10 -58.02 -6.46 27.24
C LEU A 10 -56.72 -7.21 26.95
N GLY A 11 -56.56 -7.75 25.75
CA GLY A 11 -55.33 -8.42 25.29
C GLY A 11 -54.21 -7.39 25.12
N LEU A 12 -53.18 -7.43 25.99
CA LEU A 12 -51.98 -6.66 25.86
C LEU A 12 -51.15 -7.22 24.71
N LEU A 13 -51.17 -6.57 23.54
CA LEU A 13 -50.27 -6.84 22.42
C LEU A 13 -48.88 -6.35 22.82
N LEU A 14 -48.02 -7.25 23.30
CA LEU A 14 -46.60 -7.04 23.41
C LEU A 14 -46.01 -6.91 22.00
N ALA A 15 -45.81 -5.70 21.54
CA ALA A 15 -45.00 -5.42 20.38
C ALA A 15 -43.52 -5.82 20.73
N SER A 16 -43.13 -7.03 20.33
CA SER A 16 -41.74 -7.46 20.33
C SER A 16 -41.02 -6.54 19.33
N GLY A 17 -40.41 -5.47 19.84
CA GLY A 17 -39.47 -4.66 19.09
C GLY A 17 -38.31 -5.55 18.65
N TRP A 18 -38.30 -5.91 17.38
CA TRP A 18 -37.13 -6.50 16.77
C TRP A 18 -36.03 -5.43 16.85
N ALA A 19 -35.09 -5.63 17.76
CA ALA A 19 -33.85 -4.85 17.74
C ALA A 19 -33.23 -5.08 16.34
N SER A 20 -33.24 -4.05 15.49
CA SER A 20 -32.56 -4.12 14.21
C SER A 20 -31.10 -4.50 14.49
N ALA A 21 -30.60 -5.53 13.80
CA ALA A 21 -29.19 -5.86 13.87
C ALA A 21 -28.38 -4.57 13.63
N PRO A 22 -27.29 -4.34 14.39
CA PRO A 22 -26.51 -3.13 14.22
C PRO A 22 -26.13 -2.99 12.74
N ALA A 23 -26.33 -1.79 12.21
CA ALA A 23 -26.05 -1.50 10.80
C ALA A 23 -24.57 -1.84 10.52
N ARG A 24 -24.31 -2.67 9.52
CA ARG A 24 -22.94 -3.02 9.13
C ARG A 24 -22.20 -1.75 8.71
N PRO A 25 -20.97 -1.52 9.15
CA PRO A 25 -20.24 -0.32 8.78
C PRO A 25 -19.97 -0.28 7.26
N ASN A 26 -19.94 0.91 6.72
CA ASN A 26 -19.39 1.15 5.39
C ASN A 26 -17.88 0.95 5.39
N VAL A 27 -17.28 0.76 4.21
CA VAL A 27 -15.83 0.69 4.04
C VAL A 27 -15.40 1.68 2.96
N LEU A 28 -14.39 2.48 3.27
CA LEU A 28 -13.61 3.29 2.33
C LEU A 28 -12.16 2.84 2.39
N LEU A 29 -11.74 2.09 1.35
CA LEU A 29 -10.37 1.64 1.17
C LEU A 29 -9.61 2.65 0.31
N ILE A 30 -8.44 3.11 0.75
CA ILE A 30 -7.61 4.08 0.03
C ILE A 30 -6.24 3.47 -0.17
N VAL A 31 -5.88 3.24 -1.42
CA VAL A 31 -4.59 2.67 -1.83
C VAL A 31 -3.78 3.74 -2.55
N VAL A 32 -2.58 4.01 -2.08
CA VAL A 32 -1.67 4.98 -2.68
C VAL A 32 -0.50 4.25 -3.34
N ASP A 33 -0.07 4.69 -4.51
CA ASP A 33 1.01 4.04 -5.26
C ASP A 33 2.36 4.69 -4.96
N ASP A 34 3.38 3.93 -4.61
CA ASP A 34 4.74 4.39 -4.31
C ASP A 34 4.87 5.31 -3.06
N LEU A 35 3.93 5.32 -2.13
CA LEU A 35 3.98 6.19 -0.95
C LEU A 35 4.82 5.55 0.16
N ASN A 36 5.94 6.16 0.49
CA ASN A 36 6.76 5.77 1.65
C ASN A 36 6.26 6.43 2.95
N THR A 37 6.95 6.17 4.06
CA THR A 37 6.57 6.68 5.38
C THR A 37 7.05 8.10 5.67
N LEU A 38 7.54 8.86 4.67
CA LEU A 38 7.90 10.28 4.83
C LEU A 38 6.62 11.14 4.95
N LEU A 39 5.95 11.09 6.09
CA LEU A 39 4.67 11.75 6.38
C LEU A 39 4.69 12.38 7.77
N GLY A 40 3.90 13.43 7.98
CA GLY A 40 3.77 14.10 9.28
C GLY A 40 3.36 13.13 10.37
N ALA A 41 2.37 12.28 10.11
CA ALA A 41 1.90 11.24 11.02
C ALA A 41 3.01 10.24 11.44
N TYR A 42 4.07 10.07 10.65
CA TYR A 42 5.22 9.21 10.94
C TYR A 42 6.45 9.98 11.45
N GLY A 43 6.26 11.26 11.84
CA GLY A 43 7.32 12.08 12.45
C GLY A 43 8.16 12.90 11.47
N HIS A 44 7.82 12.92 10.19
CA HIS A 44 8.57 13.66 9.17
C HIS A 44 7.98 15.06 8.94
N GLY A 45 8.43 16.03 9.70
CA GLY A 45 7.91 17.41 9.70
C GLY A 45 8.13 18.22 8.41
N HIS A 46 8.95 17.74 7.49
CA HIS A 46 9.19 18.41 6.21
C HIS A 46 8.06 18.23 5.22
N VAL A 47 7.36 17.10 5.27
CA VAL A 47 6.25 16.79 4.36
C VAL A 47 4.98 17.44 4.87
N LYS A 48 4.21 18.04 3.96
CA LYS A 48 2.89 18.61 4.26
C LYS A 48 1.81 17.61 3.88
N SER A 49 1.29 16.90 4.91
CA SER A 49 0.29 15.82 4.77
C SER A 49 -0.86 15.97 5.80
N PRO A 50 -1.51 17.15 5.90
CA PRO A 50 -2.49 17.41 6.96
C PRO A 50 -3.74 16.52 6.93
N ALA A 51 -4.17 16.05 5.76
CA ALA A 51 -5.33 15.15 5.66
C ALA A 51 -4.97 13.73 6.12
N ILE A 52 -3.79 13.21 5.74
CA ILE A 52 -3.27 11.93 6.23
C ILE A 52 -3.05 12.00 7.74
N ASP A 53 -2.48 13.09 8.24
CA ASP A 53 -2.22 13.31 9.68
C ASP A 53 -3.53 13.37 10.47
N ARG A 54 -4.57 14.04 9.92
CA ARG A 54 -5.92 14.06 10.48
C ARG A 54 -6.55 12.67 10.54
N LEU A 55 -6.39 11.86 9.50
CA LEU A 55 -6.88 10.47 9.49
C LEU A 55 -6.18 9.63 10.57
N ALA A 56 -4.86 9.75 10.70
CA ALA A 56 -4.08 9.07 11.74
C ALA A 56 -4.55 9.46 13.16
N ALA A 57 -4.83 10.74 13.40
CA ALA A 57 -5.33 11.22 14.69
C ALA A 57 -6.76 10.74 15.00
N ARG A 58 -7.58 10.46 13.98
CA ARG A 58 -8.94 9.94 14.13
C ARG A 58 -9.02 8.45 14.46
N GLY A 59 -7.91 7.70 14.32
CA GLY A 59 -7.91 6.25 14.46
C GLY A 59 -6.59 5.66 14.92
N ALA A 60 -6.16 4.60 14.26
CA ALA A 60 -4.93 3.88 14.54
C ALA A 60 -3.89 4.07 13.42
N ARG A 61 -2.64 4.25 13.83
CA ARG A 61 -1.46 4.25 12.97
C ARG A 61 -0.62 3.01 13.25
N PHE A 62 -0.29 2.27 12.20
CA PHE A 62 0.63 1.13 12.27
C PHE A 62 2.01 1.62 11.84
N GLU A 63 2.93 1.68 12.78
CA GLU A 63 4.29 2.21 12.52
C GLU A 63 5.12 1.31 11.61
N ARG A 64 4.80 0.02 11.60
CA ARG A 64 5.59 -1.02 10.96
C ARG A 64 4.73 -1.98 10.16
N ALA A 65 4.08 -1.46 9.11
CA ALA A 65 3.33 -2.26 8.14
C ALA A 65 4.20 -2.55 6.91
N TYR A 66 4.13 -3.77 6.37
CA TYR A 66 5.01 -4.23 5.31
C TYR A 66 4.25 -4.84 4.14
N ALA A 67 4.66 -4.46 2.93
CA ALA A 67 4.21 -5.07 1.70
C ALA A 67 4.83 -6.47 1.53
N GLN A 68 4.05 -7.43 1.03
CA GLN A 68 4.53 -8.78 0.78
C GLN A 68 5.48 -8.87 -0.41
N TYR A 69 5.46 -7.86 -1.27
CA TYR A 69 6.37 -7.72 -2.41
C TYR A 69 6.53 -6.24 -2.77
N PRO A 70 7.75 -5.72 -2.90
CA PRO A 70 7.97 -4.30 -3.20
C PRO A 70 7.79 -3.98 -4.70
N LEU A 71 6.61 -4.30 -5.25
CA LEU A 71 6.20 -4.00 -6.62
C LEU A 71 4.67 -3.98 -6.72
N CYS A 72 4.13 -3.02 -7.48
CA CYS A 72 2.69 -2.72 -7.52
C CYS A 72 1.79 -3.94 -7.70
N ASN A 73 1.89 -4.67 -8.83
CA ASN A 73 0.96 -5.77 -9.10
C ASN A 73 1.06 -6.93 -8.09
N PRO A 74 2.24 -7.48 -7.78
CA PRO A 74 2.38 -8.54 -6.78
C PRO A 74 1.82 -8.16 -5.41
N SER A 75 2.12 -6.95 -4.93
CA SER A 75 1.57 -6.45 -3.67
C SER A 75 0.05 -6.32 -3.73
N ARG A 76 -0.49 -5.74 -4.81
CA ARG A 76 -1.95 -5.55 -4.99
C ARG A 76 -2.68 -6.87 -5.08
N VAL A 77 -2.16 -7.83 -5.81
CA VAL A 77 -2.71 -9.19 -5.83
C VAL A 77 -2.70 -9.81 -4.43
N SER A 78 -1.62 -9.60 -3.66
CA SER A 78 -1.49 -10.15 -2.31
C SER A 78 -2.57 -9.59 -1.37
N PHE A 79 -2.69 -8.26 -1.20
CA PHE A 79 -3.67 -7.71 -0.27
C PHE A 79 -5.13 -7.86 -0.75
N LEU A 80 -5.39 -7.88 -2.08
CA LEU A 80 -6.75 -8.08 -2.61
C LEU A 80 -7.21 -9.53 -2.53
N SER A 81 -6.30 -10.50 -2.63
CA SER A 81 -6.63 -11.93 -2.54
C SER A 81 -6.45 -12.52 -1.15
N GLY A 82 -5.71 -11.85 -0.27
CA GLY A 82 -5.28 -12.40 1.02
C GLY A 82 -4.30 -13.55 0.89
N ARG A 83 -3.56 -13.66 -0.24
CA ARG A 83 -2.59 -14.72 -0.54
C ARG A 83 -1.19 -14.14 -0.67
N ARG A 84 -0.20 -14.85 -0.13
CA ARG A 84 1.21 -14.49 -0.29
C ARG A 84 1.67 -14.63 -1.74
N PRO A 85 2.70 -13.87 -2.15
CA PRO A 85 3.34 -14.05 -3.45
C PRO A 85 3.84 -15.49 -3.66
N GLU A 86 4.36 -16.13 -2.62
CA GLU A 86 4.79 -17.53 -2.64
C GLU A 86 3.66 -18.49 -3.02
N THR A 87 2.45 -18.21 -2.55
CA THR A 87 1.24 -19.01 -2.85
C THR A 87 0.67 -18.67 -4.21
N SER A 88 0.56 -17.38 -4.56
CA SER A 88 -0.01 -16.95 -5.83
C SER A 88 0.92 -17.18 -7.01
N GLY A 89 2.25 -17.09 -6.81
CA GLY A 89 3.25 -17.09 -7.88
C GLY A 89 3.25 -15.79 -8.70
N VAL A 90 2.64 -14.72 -8.19
CA VAL A 90 2.61 -13.41 -8.87
C VAL A 90 3.80 -12.58 -8.42
N TYR A 91 4.78 -12.40 -9.33
CA TYR A 91 6.02 -11.66 -9.07
C TYR A 91 6.27 -10.53 -10.05
N ILE A 92 5.41 -10.37 -11.07
CA ILE A 92 5.58 -9.40 -12.15
C ILE A 92 4.33 -8.55 -12.36
N LEU A 93 4.48 -7.43 -13.07
CA LEU A 93 3.39 -6.48 -13.32
C LEU A 93 2.29 -7.03 -14.23
N ALA A 94 2.59 -8.03 -15.08
CA ALA A 94 1.70 -8.46 -16.15
C ALA A 94 0.71 -9.58 -15.76
N THR A 95 0.82 -10.17 -14.57
CA THR A 95 0.01 -11.34 -14.19
C THR A 95 -1.29 -10.91 -13.49
N PRO A 96 -2.47 -11.10 -14.08
CA PRO A 96 -3.74 -10.78 -13.43
C PRO A 96 -4.02 -11.70 -12.22
N ALA A 97 -4.65 -11.13 -11.19
CA ALA A 97 -5.00 -11.88 -9.96
C ALA A 97 -5.85 -13.12 -10.28
N ARG A 98 -6.88 -12.97 -11.11
CA ARG A 98 -7.81 -14.06 -11.46
C ARG A 98 -7.14 -15.17 -12.27
N ALA A 99 -6.15 -14.84 -13.11
CA ALA A 99 -5.38 -15.84 -13.87
C ALA A 99 -4.48 -16.68 -12.96
N ALA A 100 -3.88 -16.06 -11.93
CA ALA A 100 -3.02 -16.74 -10.98
C ALA A 100 -3.80 -17.52 -9.90
N LEU A 101 -4.96 -17.01 -9.52
CA LEU A 101 -5.79 -17.49 -8.42
C LEU A 101 -7.26 -17.57 -8.88
N PRO A 102 -7.64 -18.52 -9.75
CA PRO A 102 -8.99 -18.58 -10.34
C PRO A 102 -10.10 -18.75 -9.31
N ASP A 103 -9.83 -19.46 -8.21
CA ASP A 103 -10.83 -19.79 -7.18
C ASP A 103 -10.77 -18.84 -5.96
N ALA A 104 -9.85 -17.86 -5.94
CA ALA A 104 -9.76 -16.93 -4.82
C ALA A 104 -10.91 -15.93 -4.84
N VAL A 105 -11.55 -15.75 -3.68
CA VAL A 105 -12.52 -14.67 -3.48
C VAL A 105 -11.75 -13.40 -3.17
N LEU A 106 -11.76 -12.41 -4.08
CA LEU A 106 -11.07 -11.15 -3.87
C LEU A 106 -11.82 -10.29 -2.85
N LEU A 107 -11.10 -9.38 -2.19
CA LEU A 107 -11.63 -8.51 -1.14
C LEU A 107 -12.94 -7.80 -1.56
N PRO A 108 -13.03 -7.07 -2.69
CA PRO A 108 -14.30 -6.44 -3.11
C PRO A 108 -15.38 -7.46 -3.42
N GLU A 109 -15.03 -8.57 -4.04
CA GLU A 109 -15.96 -9.67 -4.35
C GLU A 109 -16.58 -10.28 -3.08
N HIS A 110 -15.79 -10.41 -2.01
CA HIS A 110 -16.30 -10.87 -0.73
C HIS A 110 -17.36 -9.93 -0.17
N PHE A 111 -17.07 -8.62 -0.12
CA PHE A 111 -18.04 -7.62 0.35
C PHE A 111 -19.30 -7.61 -0.51
N ARG A 112 -19.16 -7.70 -1.84
CA ARG A 112 -20.28 -7.81 -2.77
C ARG A 112 -21.17 -9.04 -2.49
N ARG A 113 -20.55 -10.21 -2.27
CA ARG A 113 -21.24 -11.44 -1.90
C ARG A 113 -21.97 -11.34 -0.55
N GLN A 114 -21.53 -10.44 0.33
CA GLN A 114 -22.16 -10.14 1.61
C GLN A 114 -23.23 -9.03 1.54
N GLY A 115 -23.59 -8.57 0.33
CA GLY A 115 -24.66 -7.62 0.10
C GLY A 115 -24.25 -6.14 0.20
N TYR A 116 -22.96 -5.83 0.18
CA TYR A 116 -22.47 -4.47 0.04
C TYR A 116 -22.55 -4.02 -1.42
N TYR A 117 -22.88 -2.77 -1.66
CA TYR A 117 -22.57 -2.14 -2.94
C TYR A 117 -21.06 -1.91 -3.03
N THR A 118 -20.42 -2.32 -4.12
CA THR A 118 -18.98 -2.28 -4.28
C THR A 118 -18.56 -1.44 -5.47
N ALA A 119 -17.70 -0.43 -5.24
CA ALA A 119 -17.14 0.34 -6.34
C ALA A 119 -15.65 0.63 -6.13
N GLY A 120 -14.89 0.50 -7.21
CA GLY A 120 -13.46 0.84 -7.25
C GLY A 120 -13.21 1.94 -8.27
N VAL A 121 -12.42 2.95 -7.89
CA VAL A 121 -12.03 4.07 -8.75
C VAL A 121 -10.52 4.27 -8.71
N GLY A 122 -9.89 4.37 -9.86
CA GLY A 122 -8.45 4.61 -10.01
C GLY A 122 -7.61 3.35 -9.77
N LYS A 123 -6.37 3.54 -9.33
CA LYS A 123 -5.37 2.47 -9.24
C LYS A 123 -5.55 1.57 -8.00
N VAL A 124 -6.66 0.84 -7.93
CA VAL A 124 -6.85 -0.21 -6.91
C VAL A 124 -6.13 -1.49 -7.33
N PHE A 125 -6.34 -1.95 -8.56
CA PHE A 125 -5.45 -2.89 -9.26
C PHE A 125 -4.27 -2.16 -9.89
N HIS A 126 -3.29 -2.90 -10.42
CA HIS A 126 -2.14 -2.28 -11.08
C HIS A 126 -2.53 -1.49 -12.34
N ASN A 127 -3.42 -2.03 -13.16
CA ASN A 127 -3.97 -1.38 -14.36
C ASN A 127 -5.23 -2.15 -14.84
N VAL A 128 -5.90 -1.63 -15.89
CA VAL A 128 -7.11 -2.24 -16.48
C VAL A 128 -6.92 -3.72 -16.83
N ARG A 129 -5.76 -4.12 -17.37
CA ARG A 129 -5.51 -5.51 -17.79
C ARG A 129 -5.37 -6.47 -16.60
N ASN A 130 -5.01 -5.96 -15.43
CA ASN A 130 -4.88 -6.73 -14.20
C ASN A 130 -6.13 -6.67 -13.34
N SER A 131 -7.09 -5.77 -13.67
CA SER A 131 -8.34 -5.63 -12.94
C SER A 131 -9.23 -6.86 -13.10
N ASP A 132 -10.08 -7.07 -12.10
CA ASP A 132 -11.15 -8.06 -12.15
C ASP A 132 -12.51 -7.34 -11.99
N PRO A 133 -13.10 -6.83 -13.09
CA PRO A 133 -14.37 -6.10 -13.02
C PRO A 133 -15.52 -6.91 -12.43
N ALA A 134 -15.47 -8.24 -12.54
CA ALA A 134 -16.48 -9.12 -11.99
C ALA A 134 -16.51 -9.15 -10.44
N ALA A 135 -15.45 -8.66 -9.80
CA ALA A 135 -15.37 -8.52 -8.35
C ALA A 135 -16.19 -7.33 -7.81
N TRP A 136 -16.67 -6.43 -8.68
CA TRP A 136 -17.29 -5.14 -8.34
C TRP A 136 -18.68 -4.99 -8.95
N ASP A 137 -19.51 -4.11 -8.39
CA ASP A 137 -20.69 -3.59 -9.07
C ASP A 137 -20.30 -2.47 -10.05
N LEU A 138 -19.25 -1.67 -9.72
CA LEU A 138 -18.68 -0.65 -10.58
C LEU A 138 -17.16 -0.62 -10.44
N TYR A 139 -16.43 -0.66 -11.56
CA TYR A 139 -14.98 -0.44 -11.55
C TYR A 139 -14.56 0.54 -12.65
N GLU A 140 -13.99 1.67 -12.25
CA GLU A 140 -13.53 2.74 -13.14
C GLU A 140 -12.01 2.94 -12.93
N ASP A 141 -11.18 2.39 -13.84
CA ASP A 141 -9.73 2.58 -13.80
C ASP A 141 -9.35 3.74 -14.71
N GLY A 142 -9.23 4.92 -14.11
CA GLY A 142 -8.73 6.08 -14.81
C GLY A 142 -9.82 6.93 -15.43
N ALA A 143 -10.35 7.83 -14.67
CA ALA A 143 -10.84 9.09 -15.19
C ALA A 143 -9.73 9.75 -16.01
N GLY A 144 -10.07 10.43 -17.08
CA GLY A 144 -9.13 11.05 -18.03
C GLY A 144 -8.01 11.85 -17.36
N GLU A 145 -7.03 12.23 -18.16
CA GLU A 145 -5.90 13.06 -17.78
C GLU A 145 -6.05 14.42 -18.44
N ASP A 146 -5.54 15.47 -17.83
CA ASP A 146 -5.38 16.72 -18.56
C ASP A 146 -4.23 16.65 -19.57
N ASP A 147 -4.16 17.61 -20.49
CA ASP A 147 -3.19 17.55 -21.57
C ASP A 147 -1.74 17.70 -21.08
N GLU A 148 -1.52 18.44 -19.98
CA GLU A 148 -0.19 18.56 -19.37
C GLU A 148 0.23 17.24 -18.71
N GLU A 149 -0.67 16.57 -18.00
CA GLU A 149 -0.41 15.27 -17.40
C GLU A 149 -0.14 14.20 -18.45
N LYS A 150 -0.91 14.20 -19.55
CA LYS A 150 -0.66 13.32 -20.71
C LYS A 150 0.70 13.58 -21.34
N ALA A 151 1.07 14.85 -21.54
CA ALA A 151 2.36 15.21 -22.08
C ALA A 151 3.50 14.74 -21.17
N ALA A 152 3.37 14.90 -19.84
CA ALA A 152 4.31 14.39 -18.85
C ALA A 152 4.44 12.87 -18.87
N LEU A 153 3.31 12.15 -18.98
CA LEU A 153 3.29 10.68 -19.09
C LEU A 153 3.96 10.21 -20.37
N ASN A 154 3.72 10.89 -21.50
CA ASN A 154 4.33 10.54 -22.79
C ASN A 154 5.83 10.85 -22.80
N ALA A 155 6.26 11.90 -22.12
CA ALA A 155 7.66 12.27 -21.96
C ALA A 155 8.42 11.43 -20.92
N ARG A 156 7.74 10.52 -20.24
CA ARG A 156 8.23 9.74 -19.07
C ARG A 156 9.62 9.12 -19.26
N TYR A 157 9.96 8.72 -20.46
CA TYR A 157 11.26 8.14 -20.82
C TYR A 157 11.88 8.82 -22.06
N GLY A 158 11.34 9.96 -22.50
CA GLY A 158 11.69 10.62 -23.75
C GLY A 158 12.86 11.61 -23.69
N GLY A 159 13.51 11.76 -22.57
CA GLY A 159 14.77 12.48 -22.50
C GLY A 159 15.91 11.50 -22.70
N GLY A 160 16.83 11.72 -23.61
CA GLY A 160 17.93 10.81 -23.96
C GLY A 160 18.87 10.39 -22.82
N ASP A 161 18.58 10.79 -21.59
CA ASP A 161 19.29 10.47 -20.36
C ASP A 161 18.55 9.48 -19.46
N GLY A 162 17.34 9.03 -19.81
CA GLY A 162 16.54 8.06 -19.04
C GLY A 162 16.05 8.58 -17.68
N ARG A 163 16.19 9.88 -17.38
CA ARG A 163 15.87 10.44 -16.07
C ARG A 163 14.37 10.62 -15.88
N PRO A 164 13.78 10.15 -14.77
CA PRO A 164 12.44 10.52 -14.38
C PRO A 164 12.40 12.04 -14.15
N ARG A 165 11.43 12.69 -14.76
CA ARG A 165 11.29 14.15 -14.62
C ARG A 165 10.14 14.49 -13.71
N ALA A 166 10.34 15.45 -12.83
CA ALA A 166 9.28 16.17 -12.17
C ALA A 166 8.64 17.15 -13.16
N HIS A 167 7.31 17.17 -13.22
CA HIS A 167 6.56 18.05 -14.10
C HIS A 167 5.63 18.96 -13.28
N VAL A 168 5.84 20.26 -13.40
CA VAL A 168 5.00 21.27 -12.77
C VAL A 168 3.82 21.54 -13.67
N LEU A 169 2.60 21.26 -13.17
CA LEU A 169 1.38 21.59 -13.88
C LEU A 169 1.03 23.07 -13.71
N SER A 170 0.51 23.69 -14.78
CA SER A 170 -0.08 25.04 -14.74
C SER A 170 -1.49 25.02 -14.17
N SER A 171 -2.19 23.87 -14.26
CA SER A 171 -3.54 23.67 -13.74
C SER A 171 -3.57 23.53 -12.21
N ASP A 172 -4.78 23.58 -11.63
CA ASP A 172 -5.00 23.36 -10.19
C ASP A 172 -4.98 21.88 -9.78
N GLY A 173 -4.87 20.96 -10.75
CA GLY A 173 -4.84 19.51 -10.55
C GLY A 173 -6.23 18.83 -10.50
N ALA A 174 -7.32 19.59 -10.56
CA ALA A 174 -8.67 19.02 -10.46
C ALA A 174 -9.06 18.12 -11.65
N ARG A 175 -8.37 18.26 -12.78
CA ARG A 175 -8.57 17.46 -14.00
C ARG A 175 -7.49 16.41 -14.20
N THR A 176 -6.52 16.30 -13.30
CA THR A 176 -5.58 15.19 -13.30
C THR A 176 -6.32 13.89 -12.98
N ARG A 177 -5.67 12.77 -13.25
CA ARG A 177 -6.21 11.44 -12.95
C ARG A 177 -6.63 11.33 -11.48
N ASP A 178 -5.76 11.73 -10.56
CA ASP A 178 -6.04 11.65 -9.12
C ASP A 178 -7.12 12.64 -8.66
N GLY A 179 -7.16 13.86 -9.23
CA GLY A 179 -8.23 14.83 -8.96
C GLY A 179 -9.61 14.34 -9.43
N LEU A 180 -9.67 13.70 -10.61
CA LEU A 180 -10.90 13.11 -11.13
C LEU A 180 -11.35 11.89 -10.33
N ASN A 181 -10.42 11.03 -9.90
CA ASN A 181 -10.71 9.87 -9.06
C ASN A 181 -11.29 10.30 -7.70
N ALA A 182 -10.70 11.30 -7.04
CA ALA A 182 -11.20 11.86 -5.79
C ALA A 182 -12.61 12.45 -5.97
N ARG A 183 -12.85 13.19 -7.06
CA ARG A 183 -14.17 13.72 -7.38
C ARG A 183 -15.19 12.60 -7.56
N ARG A 184 -14.84 11.55 -8.29
CA ARG A 184 -15.74 10.41 -8.55
C ARG A 184 -16.13 9.67 -7.27
N ILE A 185 -15.18 9.43 -6.37
CA ILE A 185 -15.47 8.85 -5.05
C ILE A 185 -16.41 9.73 -4.24
N ARG A 186 -16.23 11.06 -4.25
CA ARG A 186 -17.15 12.00 -3.57
C ARG A 186 -18.57 11.91 -4.12
N GLN A 187 -18.73 11.80 -5.45
CA GLN A 187 -20.04 11.58 -6.07
C GLN A 187 -20.65 10.25 -5.62
N LEU A 188 -19.88 9.16 -5.63
CA LEU A 188 -20.33 7.85 -5.15
C LEU A 188 -20.74 7.87 -3.67
N LEU A 189 -20.01 8.59 -2.81
CA LEU A 189 -20.39 8.78 -1.41
C LEU A 189 -21.77 9.46 -1.29
N GLY A 190 -22.02 10.52 -2.08
CA GLY A 190 -23.33 11.17 -2.13
C GLY A 190 -24.46 10.26 -2.64
N GLU A 191 -24.20 9.52 -3.72
CA GLU A 191 -25.14 8.55 -4.28
C GLU A 191 -25.48 7.45 -3.25
N ARG A 192 -24.48 6.93 -2.51
CA ARG A 192 -24.70 5.90 -1.49
C ARG A 192 -25.39 6.42 -0.24
N ALA A 193 -25.06 7.64 0.18
CA ALA A 193 -25.78 8.29 1.29
C ALA A 193 -27.29 8.43 1.00
N ALA A 194 -27.64 8.76 -0.24
CA ALA A 194 -29.03 8.88 -0.68
C ALA A 194 -29.74 7.52 -0.86
N ALA A 195 -29.03 6.52 -1.38
CA ALA A 195 -29.61 5.20 -1.64
C ALA A 195 -29.74 4.33 -0.39
N GLY A 196 -28.98 4.62 0.68
CA GLY A 196 -28.89 3.76 1.86
C GLY A 196 -28.19 2.43 1.64
N GLY A 197 -28.11 1.62 2.69
CA GLY A 197 -27.39 0.33 2.65
C GLY A 197 -25.87 0.51 2.83
N SER A 198 -25.18 -0.59 3.14
CA SER A 198 -23.73 -0.58 3.33
C SER A 198 -23.01 -0.62 2.00
N PHE A 199 -21.87 0.09 1.93
CA PHE A 199 -21.00 0.13 0.75
C PHE A 199 -19.54 -0.23 1.07
N PHE A 200 -18.85 -0.73 0.07
CA PHE A 200 -17.39 -0.88 0.00
C PHE A 200 -16.90 -0.06 -1.18
N LEU A 201 -16.34 1.11 -0.90
CA LEU A 201 -15.72 1.97 -1.91
C LEU A 201 -14.20 1.87 -1.81
N ALA A 202 -13.51 1.78 -2.95
CA ALA A 202 -12.07 1.80 -3.01
C ALA A 202 -11.57 2.93 -3.92
N LEU A 203 -10.64 3.73 -3.41
CA LEU A 203 -9.95 4.80 -4.12
C LEU A 203 -8.49 4.43 -4.29
N GLY A 204 -8.02 4.37 -5.54
CA GLY A 204 -6.61 4.19 -5.87
C GLY A 204 -5.99 5.48 -6.39
N PHE A 205 -5.06 6.07 -5.64
CA PHE A 205 -4.24 7.18 -6.11
C PHE A 205 -3.04 6.68 -6.91
N HIS A 206 -2.66 7.41 -7.96
CA HIS A 206 -1.48 7.13 -8.77
C HIS A 206 -0.24 7.82 -8.21
N LYS A 207 -0.37 9.06 -7.74
CA LYS A 207 0.75 9.77 -7.13
C LYS A 207 1.00 9.24 -5.71
N PRO A 208 2.28 9.24 -5.27
CA PRO A 208 3.48 9.82 -5.90
C PRO A 208 4.21 8.94 -6.94
N HIS A 209 3.59 7.94 -7.55
CA HIS A 209 4.22 7.19 -8.65
C HIS A 209 4.65 8.13 -9.79
N LEU A 210 5.78 7.81 -10.40
CA LEU A 210 6.33 8.50 -11.58
C LEU A 210 5.35 8.57 -12.77
N PRO A 211 5.44 9.63 -13.61
CA PRO A 211 6.23 10.85 -13.43
C PRO A 211 5.70 11.68 -12.26
N TRP A 212 6.58 12.42 -11.58
CA TRP A 212 6.17 13.28 -10.46
C TRP A 212 5.53 14.56 -11.00
N THR A 213 4.23 14.52 -11.13
CA THR A 213 3.42 15.57 -11.75
C THR A 213 2.44 16.13 -10.73
N ALA A 214 2.54 17.41 -10.41
CA ALA A 214 1.66 18.10 -9.48
C ALA A 214 1.55 19.60 -9.83
N PRO A 215 0.48 20.30 -9.39
CA PRO A 215 0.36 21.74 -9.49
C PRO A 215 1.52 22.51 -8.85
N ARG A 216 1.90 23.66 -9.45
CA ARG A 216 3.02 24.51 -9.02
C ARG A 216 3.01 24.80 -7.52
N ARG A 217 1.84 25.10 -6.93
CA ARG A 217 1.75 25.42 -5.49
C ARG A 217 2.32 24.35 -4.57
N PHE A 218 2.33 23.07 -4.98
CA PHE A 218 2.91 21.99 -4.18
C PHE A 218 4.43 21.91 -4.33
N PHE A 219 4.96 22.21 -5.52
CA PHE A 219 6.42 22.34 -5.70
C PHE A 219 7.00 23.50 -4.88
N ASP A 220 6.26 24.61 -4.78
CA ASP A 220 6.68 25.80 -4.04
C ASP A 220 6.80 25.55 -2.51
N LEU A 221 6.14 24.50 -1.99
CA LEU A 221 6.30 24.06 -0.60
C LEU A 221 7.69 23.49 -0.30
N TYR A 222 8.42 23.01 -1.32
CA TYR A 222 9.66 22.25 -1.20
C TYR A 222 10.79 22.84 -2.05
N PRO A 223 11.30 24.05 -1.76
CA PRO A 223 12.45 24.58 -2.50
C PRO A 223 13.63 23.62 -2.41
N PRO A 224 14.29 23.22 -3.50
CA PRO A 224 15.37 22.22 -3.51
C PRO A 224 16.49 22.51 -2.50
N ALA A 225 16.86 23.78 -2.33
CA ALA A 225 17.87 24.20 -1.36
C ALA A 225 17.50 23.95 0.13
N ARG A 226 16.24 23.63 0.43
CA ARG A 226 15.73 23.35 1.79
C ARG A 226 15.34 21.89 2.01
N ILE A 227 15.50 21.05 1.00
CA ILE A 227 15.24 19.60 1.13
C ILE A 227 16.45 19.00 1.86
N PRO A 228 16.25 18.41 3.05
CA PRO A 228 17.34 17.72 3.72
C PRO A 228 17.67 16.47 2.90
N MET A 229 18.82 16.49 2.24
CA MET A 229 19.37 15.27 1.67
C MET A 229 19.96 14.45 2.81
N PRO A 230 19.65 13.16 2.91
CA PRO A 230 20.17 12.33 3.98
C PRO A 230 21.70 12.29 3.91
N ALA A 231 22.35 12.50 5.07
CA ALA A 231 23.74 12.10 5.21
C ALA A 231 23.78 10.58 5.19
N GLU A 232 24.25 9.99 4.11
CA GLU A 232 24.29 8.56 3.91
C GLU A 232 25.45 7.93 4.67
N PRO A 233 25.21 7.13 5.74
CA PRO A 233 26.28 6.35 6.35
C PRO A 233 26.85 5.36 5.34
N ALA A 234 28.11 4.99 5.49
CA ALA A 234 28.72 3.98 4.65
C ALA A 234 28.05 2.61 4.88
N LEU A 235 27.61 1.97 3.82
CA LEU A 235 27.09 0.59 3.85
C LEU A 235 28.17 -0.39 4.30
N ARG A 236 27.87 -1.26 5.25
CA ARG A 236 28.80 -2.23 5.81
C ARG A 236 28.27 -3.65 5.69
N GLY A 237 29.00 -4.50 4.95
CA GLY A 237 28.69 -5.93 4.82
C GLY A 237 27.41 -6.25 4.05
N VAL A 238 26.83 -5.29 3.35
CA VAL A 238 25.64 -5.49 2.51
C VAL A 238 26.01 -6.25 1.24
N PRO A 239 25.32 -7.34 0.91
CA PRO A 239 25.64 -8.10 -0.29
C PRO A 239 25.27 -7.32 -1.57
N PRO A 240 26.09 -7.38 -2.65
CA PRO A 240 25.82 -6.59 -3.86
C PRO A 240 24.44 -6.80 -4.48
N ILE A 241 23.88 -8.00 -4.33
CA ILE A 241 22.54 -8.29 -4.85
C ILE A 241 21.44 -7.45 -4.19
N ALA A 242 21.60 -7.08 -2.93
CA ALA A 242 20.63 -6.25 -2.21
C ALA A 242 20.59 -4.79 -2.72
N LEU A 243 21.64 -4.35 -3.42
CA LEU A 243 21.83 -2.98 -3.89
C LEU A 243 21.40 -2.77 -5.35
N GLN A 244 20.58 -3.66 -5.90
CA GLN A 244 20.02 -3.45 -7.24
C GLN A 244 18.92 -2.38 -7.21
N THR A 245 18.91 -1.52 -8.22
CA THR A 245 17.90 -0.46 -8.38
C THR A 245 17.33 -0.47 -9.78
N GLU A 246 16.03 -0.14 -9.89
CA GLU A 246 15.34 0.00 -11.18
C GLU A 246 15.62 1.35 -11.86
N LEU A 247 15.96 2.38 -11.06
CA LEU A 247 16.17 3.73 -11.54
C LEU A 247 17.63 4.14 -11.37
N THR A 248 18.22 4.59 -12.46
CA THR A 248 19.55 5.18 -12.49
C THR A 248 19.48 6.62 -13.01
N GLY A 249 20.53 7.41 -12.87
CA GLY A 249 20.58 8.74 -13.46
C GLY A 249 20.41 9.91 -12.49
N PHE A 250 20.36 9.63 -11.18
CA PHE A 250 20.32 10.63 -10.12
C PHE A 250 21.69 10.83 -9.45
N ALA A 251 22.78 10.74 -10.24
CA ALA A 251 24.13 10.83 -9.69
C ALA A 251 24.52 12.26 -9.24
N GLN A 252 23.82 13.28 -9.74
CA GLN A 252 24.12 14.68 -9.41
C GLN A 252 23.20 15.20 -8.29
N PRO A 253 23.73 15.91 -7.28
CA PRO A 253 22.94 16.40 -6.15
C PRO A 253 21.72 17.23 -6.57
N ASP A 254 21.86 18.13 -7.55
CA ASP A 254 20.74 18.93 -8.03
C ASP A 254 19.61 18.10 -8.64
N SER A 255 19.94 17.02 -9.35
CA SER A 255 18.93 16.11 -9.89
C SER A 255 18.23 15.28 -8.81
N GLN A 256 18.95 14.93 -7.74
CA GLN A 256 18.37 14.24 -6.58
C GLN A 256 17.40 15.18 -5.84
N ALA A 257 17.81 16.39 -5.52
CA ALA A 257 16.96 17.37 -4.84
C ALA A 257 15.69 17.69 -5.64
N ALA A 258 15.81 17.84 -6.97
CA ALA A 258 14.65 18.04 -7.84
C ALA A 258 13.71 16.81 -7.89
N ALA A 259 14.26 15.61 -7.85
CA ALA A 259 13.47 14.37 -7.80
C ALA A 259 12.70 14.24 -6.48
N VAL A 260 13.38 14.49 -5.34
CA VAL A 260 12.75 14.51 -4.02
C VAL A 260 11.68 15.59 -3.95
N GLN A 261 11.95 16.80 -4.47
CA GLN A 261 10.94 17.87 -4.57
C GLN A 261 9.68 17.40 -5.29
N GLY A 262 9.84 16.77 -6.46
CA GLY A 262 8.72 16.27 -7.25
C GLY A 262 7.92 15.20 -6.51
N TYR A 263 8.60 14.28 -5.82
CA TYR A 263 7.96 13.27 -4.99
C TYR A 263 7.14 13.90 -3.85
N LEU A 264 7.73 14.80 -3.07
CA LEU A 264 7.06 15.49 -1.96
C LEU A 264 5.88 16.36 -2.44
N ALA A 265 6.04 17.03 -3.59
CA ALA A 265 4.95 17.79 -4.21
C ALA A 265 3.76 16.89 -4.56
N CYS A 266 4.02 15.70 -5.10
CA CYS A 266 2.99 14.71 -5.38
C CYS A 266 2.31 14.18 -4.10
N VAL A 267 3.07 13.96 -3.03
CA VAL A 267 2.51 13.55 -1.73
C VAL A 267 1.54 14.61 -1.21
N SER A 268 1.94 15.89 -1.19
CA SER A 268 1.04 16.95 -0.73
C SER A 268 -0.16 17.17 -1.66
N PHE A 269 0.00 16.93 -2.94
CA PHE A 269 -1.11 16.99 -3.88
C PHE A 269 -2.17 15.91 -3.60
N ILE A 270 -1.78 14.64 -3.42
CA ILE A 270 -2.75 13.58 -3.11
C ILE A 270 -3.32 13.72 -1.71
N ASP A 271 -2.57 14.30 -0.79
CA ASP A 271 -3.07 14.62 0.55
C ASP A 271 -4.23 15.64 0.49
N GLU A 272 -4.13 16.67 -0.36
CA GLU A 272 -5.24 17.59 -0.61
C GLU A 272 -6.45 16.86 -1.21
N GLN A 273 -6.25 15.97 -2.19
CA GLN A 273 -7.35 15.20 -2.78
C GLN A 273 -8.00 14.25 -1.78
N LEU A 274 -7.22 13.63 -0.90
CA LEU A 274 -7.72 12.85 0.23
C LEU A 274 -8.55 13.72 1.18
N GLY A 275 -8.06 14.93 1.48
CA GLY A 275 -8.77 15.91 2.31
C GLY A 275 -10.19 16.15 1.82
N LEU A 276 -10.36 16.37 0.51
CA LEU A 276 -11.68 16.57 -0.12
C LEU A 276 -12.60 15.34 0.07
N VAL A 277 -12.07 14.13 0.03
CA VAL A 277 -12.84 12.89 0.23
C VAL A 277 -13.26 12.74 1.70
N LEU A 278 -12.35 12.99 2.64
CA LEU A 278 -12.65 12.93 4.08
C LEU A 278 -13.66 14.01 4.51
N ASP A 279 -13.56 15.22 3.93
CA ASP A 279 -14.52 16.30 4.18
C ASP A 279 -15.91 15.94 3.65
N GLU A 280 -16.00 15.21 2.54
CA GLU A 280 -17.28 14.72 2.02
C GLU A 280 -17.91 13.67 2.94
N LEU A 281 -17.12 12.74 3.51
CA LEU A 281 -17.61 11.82 4.54
C LEU A 281 -18.18 12.57 5.75
N ASP A 282 -17.48 13.61 6.22
CA ASP A 282 -17.92 14.44 7.33
C ASP A 282 -19.21 15.19 6.98
N ARG A 283 -19.28 15.81 5.80
CA ARG A 283 -20.46 16.55 5.30
C ARG A 283 -21.70 15.66 5.19
N LEU A 284 -21.54 14.42 4.76
CA LEU A 284 -22.61 13.44 4.62
C LEU A 284 -22.94 12.71 5.95
N ARG A 285 -22.22 13.01 7.05
CA ARG A 285 -22.35 12.34 8.36
C ARG A 285 -22.15 10.83 8.30
N LEU A 286 -21.25 10.40 7.41
CA LEU A 286 -20.92 8.98 7.23
C LEU A 286 -19.71 8.54 8.08
N THR A 287 -18.95 9.46 8.63
CA THR A 287 -17.68 9.22 9.34
C THR A 287 -17.83 8.22 10.48
N ASP A 288 -18.87 8.34 11.29
CA ASP A 288 -19.06 7.46 12.48
C ASP A 288 -19.50 6.03 12.12
N ASN A 289 -19.93 5.79 10.87
CA ASN A 289 -20.33 4.48 10.38
C ASN A 289 -19.48 3.99 9.19
N THR A 290 -18.30 4.55 8.97
CA THR A 290 -17.41 4.15 7.88
C THR A 290 -16.04 3.75 8.42
N LEU A 291 -15.62 2.52 8.12
CA LEU A 291 -14.24 2.07 8.28
C LEU A 291 -13.42 2.68 7.15
N VAL A 292 -12.49 3.55 7.47
CA VAL A 292 -11.54 4.13 6.53
C VAL A 292 -10.20 3.46 6.74
N MET A 293 -9.63 2.86 5.70
CA MET A 293 -8.30 2.27 5.74
C MET A 293 -7.45 2.82 4.60
N LEU A 294 -6.33 3.45 4.94
CA LEU A 294 -5.37 4.01 3.99
C LEU A 294 -4.03 3.30 4.12
N PHE A 295 -3.45 2.90 2.99
CA PHE A 295 -2.09 2.36 2.93
C PHE A 295 -1.48 2.56 1.54
N SER A 296 -0.15 2.41 1.47
CA SER A 296 0.56 2.29 0.19
C SER A 296 0.71 0.83 -0.21
N ASP A 297 0.78 0.58 -1.51
CA ASP A 297 1.02 -0.78 -2.02
C ASP A 297 2.44 -1.29 -1.76
N HIS A 298 3.43 -0.42 -1.72
CA HIS A 298 4.82 -0.64 -1.28
C HIS A 298 5.48 0.70 -0.95
N GLY A 299 6.69 0.66 -0.40
CA GLY A 299 7.49 1.85 -0.14
C GLY A 299 8.24 2.37 -1.37
N PHE A 300 9.18 3.31 -1.16
CA PHE A 300 9.94 3.93 -2.24
C PHE A 300 11.26 4.51 -1.72
N HIS A 301 12.37 4.19 -2.37
CA HIS A 301 13.68 4.78 -2.15
C HIS A 301 13.79 6.16 -2.81
N LEU A 302 14.47 7.07 -2.14
CA LEU A 302 14.71 8.44 -2.63
C LEU A 302 16.22 8.79 -2.66
N GLY A 303 17.07 7.86 -3.03
CA GLY A 303 18.50 8.04 -3.14
C GLY A 303 19.28 7.52 -1.93
N ASP A 304 18.65 6.86 -1.00
CA ASP A 304 19.24 6.22 0.17
C ASP A 304 20.00 4.92 -0.18
N HIS A 305 20.68 4.32 0.80
CA HIS A 305 21.46 3.07 0.66
C HIS A 305 22.46 3.09 -0.49
N GLY A 306 23.25 4.15 -0.60
CA GLY A 306 24.26 4.29 -1.65
C GLY A 306 23.68 4.65 -3.02
N GLY A 307 22.52 5.28 -3.05
CA GLY A 307 21.88 5.78 -4.26
C GLY A 307 20.79 4.87 -4.83
N LEU A 308 20.08 4.11 -4.00
CA LEU A 308 18.90 3.37 -4.43
C LEU A 308 17.73 4.33 -4.71
N TRP A 309 17.03 4.08 -5.79
CA TRP A 309 15.82 4.78 -6.19
C TRP A 309 14.71 3.80 -6.54
N ALA A 310 13.47 4.21 -6.35
CA ALA A 310 12.28 3.42 -6.59
C ALA A 310 12.06 2.29 -5.57
N LYS A 311 11.89 1.08 -6.02
CA LYS A 311 11.40 -0.08 -5.30
C LYS A 311 12.21 -1.32 -5.68
N LEU A 312 11.69 -2.51 -5.48
CA LEU A 312 12.38 -3.77 -5.75
C LEU A 312 13.66 -3.94 -4.93
N SER A 313 13.61 -3.59 -3.64
CA SER A 313 14.65 -3.96 -2.68
C SER A 313 14.00 -4.63 -1.47
N ALA A 314 14.81 -5.31 -0.67
CA ALA A 314 14.34 -5.89 0.58
C ALA A 314 14.39 -4.91 1.76
N PHE A 315 14.94 -3.72 1.60
CA PHE A 315 15.07 -2.71 2.66
C PHE A 315 13.71 -2.13 3.11
N ASP A 316 13.69 -1.60 4.32
CA ASP A 316 12.51 -0.95 4.91
C ASP A 316 11.91 0.10 3.95
N ASN A 317 12.75 0.91 3.32
CA ASN A 317 12.32 1.99 2.42
C ASN A 317 11.43 1.52 1.26
N ALA A 318 11.64 0.29 0.74
CA ALA A 318 10.83 -0.28 -0.33
C ALA A 318 9.69 -1.18 0.18
N THR A 319 9.82 -1.76 1.38
CA THR A 319 8.84 -2.74 1.89
C THR A 319 7.91 -2.18 2.95
N ARG A 320 8.37 -1.22 3.78
CA ARG A 320 7.57 -0.55 4.81
C ARG A 320 6.68 0.51 4.20
N VAL A 321 5.42 0.51 4.62
CA VAL A 321 4.38 1.38 4.10
C VAL A 321 3.62 2.09 5.22
N PRO A 322 3.05 3.28 4.95
CA PRO A 322 2.03 3.83 5.83
C PRO A 322 0.80 2.90 5.83
N LEU A 323 0.24 2.65 7.02
CA LEU A 323 -1.04 1.99 7.21
C LEU A 323 -1.79 2.70 8.33
N LEU A 324 -2.94 3.25 7.97
CA LEU A 324 -3.84 3.98 8.85
C LEU A 324 -5.22 3.37 8.82
N ALA A 325 -5.89 3.30 9.95
CA ALA A 325 -7.27 2.82 10.05
C ALA A 325 -8.08 3.70 10.99
N ALA A 326 -9.30 4.10 10.60
CA ALA A 326 -10.21 4.87 11.43
C ALA A 326 -11.65 4.40 11.25
N GLY A 327 -12.52 4.64 12.23
CA GLY A 327 -13.94 4.30 12.16
C GLY A 327 -14.43 3.41 13.29
N PRO A 328 -15.58 2.77 13.14
CA PRO A 328 -16.18 1.94 14.17
C PRO A 328 -15.26 0.84 14.69
N GLY A 329 -15.13 0.74 16.02
CA GLY A 329 -14.29 -0.27 16.67
C GLY A 329 -12.78 0.01 16.66
N ILE A 330 -12.35 1.18 16.16
CA ILE A 330 -10.94 1.59 16.11
C ILE A 330 -10.71 2.74 17.10
N PRO A 331 -9.92 2.55 18.19
CA PRO A 331 -9.64 3.62 19.15
C PRO A 331 -8.82 4.75 18.51
N ARG A 332 -9.17 5.99 18.84
CA ARG A 332 -8.47 7.18 18.33
C ARG A 332 -7.08 7.32 18.94
N GLY A 333 -6.12 7.79 18.15
CA GLY A 333 -4.75 8.04 18.58
C GLY A 333 -3.96 6.78 18.92
N THR A 334 -4.45 5.60 18.52
CA THR A 334 -3.74 4.33 18.76
C THR A 334 -2.49 4.25 17.89
N VAL A 335 -1.37 3.88 18.48
CA VAL A 335 -0.11 3.61 17.78
C VAL A 335 0.26 2.15 17.96
N VAL A 336 0.31 1.40 16.86
CA VAL A 336 0.70 -0.01 16.84
C VAL A 336 2.12 -0.12 16.32
N SER A 337 3.08 -0.46 17.18
CA SER A 337 4.51 -0.60 16.83
C SER A 337 4.92 -2.03 16.44
N THR A 338 4.03 -2.99 16.62
CA THR A 338 4.23 -4.36 16.19
C THR A 338 4.31 -4.46 14.66
N PRO A 339 5.25 -5.23 14.10
CA PRO A 339 5.26 -5.51 12.66
C PRO A 339 3.99 -6.22 12.20
N VAL A 340 3.36 -5.68 11.14
CA VAL A 340 2.16 -6.22 10.51
C VAL A 340 2.33 -6.25 8.99
N GLU A 341 1.45 -6.95 8.31
CA GLU A 341 1.51 -7.15 6.87
C GLU A 341 0.33 -6.47 6.15
N LEU A 342 0.51 -6.01 4.91
CA LEU A 342 -0.63 -5.60 4.07
C LEU A 342 -1.59 -6.77 3.80
N LEU A 343 -1.10 -7.98 3.87
CA LEU A 343 -1.89 -9.21 3.81
C LEU A 343 -2.99 -9.26 4.89
N ASP A 344 -2.77 -8.57 6.01
CA ASP A 344 -3.68 -8.50 7.17
C ASP A 344 -4.87 -7.55 6.92
N VAL A 345 -4.81 -6.69 5.91
CA VAL A 345 -5.87 -5.73 5.55
C VAL A 345 -7.19 -6.43 5.29
N TYR A 346 -7.18 -7.46 4.45
CA TYR A 346 -8.39 -8.19 4.09
C TYR A 346 -9.09 -8.83 5.30
N PRO A 347 -8.45 -9.72 6.08
CA PRO A 347 -9.09 -10.30 7.26
C PRO A 347 -9.48 -9.26 8.31
N THR A 348 -8.77 -8.13 8.41
CA THR A 348 -9.13 -7.04 9.33
C THR A 348 -10.42 -6.35 8.94
N LEU A 349 -10.60 -6.00 7.67
CA LEU A 349 -11.83 -5.37 7.18
C LEU A 349 -13.03 -6.31 7.33
N VAL A 350 -12.85 -7.60 7.06
CA VAL A 350 -13.88 -8.63 7.26
C VAL A 350 -14.31 -8.73 8.72
N ASP A 351 -13.34 -8.80 9.64
CA ASP A 351 -13.58 -8.91 11.09
C ASP A 351 -14.25 -7.65 11.66
N LEU A 352 -13.73 -6.46 11.31
CA LEU A 352 -14.32 -5.19 11.77
C LEU A 352 -15.72 -4.96 11.20
N SER A 353 -16.04 -5.52 10.05
CA SER A 353 -17.37 -5.46 9.44
C SER A 353 -18.32 -6.56 9.97
N GLY A 354 -17.86 -7.44 10.86
CA GLY A 354 -18.67 -8.54 11.38
C GLY A 354 -19.07 -9.56 10.32
N LEU A 355 -18.26 -9.73 9.27
CA LEU A 355 -18.52 -10.65 8.16
C LEU A 355 -17.85 -12.00 8.38
N PRO A 356 -18.39 -13.10 7.80
CA PRO A 356 -17.74 -14.39 7.87
C PRO A 356 -16.40 -14.37 7.12
N LYS A 357 -15.35 -14.94 7.73
CA LYS A 357 -14.03 -15.03 7.10
C LYS A 357 -14.07 -15.95 5.89
N PRO A 358 -13.68 -15.50 4.69
CA PRO A 358 -13.60 -16.40 3.54
C PRO A 358 -12.43 -17.39 3.70
N PRO A 359 -12.51 -18.57 3.07
CA PRO A 359 -11.46 -19.58 3.18
C PRO A 359 -10.16 -19.11 2.52
N GLY A 360 -9.04 -19.59 3.08
CA GLY A 360 -7.75 -19.48 2.46
C GLY A 360 -7.06 -18.12 2.63
N LEU A 361 -7.54 -17.22 3.46
CA LEU A 361 -6.77 -16.02 3.84
C LEU A 361 -5.54 -16.41 4.65
N GLU A 362 -4.37 -15.97 4.24
CA GLU A 362 -3.08 -16.23 4.88
C GLU A 362 -2.67 -15.12 5.85
N GLY A 363 -3.33 -13.96 5.79
CA GLY A 363 -3.22 -12.89 6.77
C GLY A 363 -4.07 -13.13 8.01
N ARG A 364 -3.86 -12.29 9.03
CA ARG A 364 -4.59 -12.29 10.30
C ARG A 364 -5.31 -10.96 10.51
N SER A 365 -6.39 -10.96 11.28
CA SER A 365 -7.04 -9.71 11.67
C SER A 365 -6.12 -8.90 12.60
N LEU A 366 -6.02 -7.61 12.34
CA LEU A 366 -5.31 -6.64 13.18
C LEU A 366 -6.17 -6.14 14.35
N ARG A 367 -7.45 -6.52 14.42
CA ARG A 367 -8.36 -6.11 15.51
C ARG A 367 -7.81 -6.39 16.92
N PRO A 368 -7.14 -7.53 17.20
CA PRO A 368 -6.52 -7.76 18.51
C PRO A 368 -5.43 -6.74 18.84
N LEU A 369 -4.68 -6.24 17.83
CA LEU A 369 -3.64 -5.23 18.04
C LEU A 369 -4.21 -3.84 18.33
N LEU A 370 -5.44 -3.55 17.91
CA LEU A 370 -6.13 -2.32 18.28
C LEU A 370 -6.47 -2.28 19.79
N ALA A 371 -6.71 -3.45 20.38
CA ALA A 371 -6.93 -3.59 21.82
C ALA A 371 -5.62 -3.72 22.63
N ASN A 372 -4.60 -4.33 22.04
CA ASN A 372 -3.27 -4.49 22.65
C ASN A 372 -2.17 -4.15 21.64
N PRO A 373 -1.82 -2.86 21.46
CA PRO A 373 -0.89 -2.40 20.42
C PRO A 373 0.54 -2.91 20.55
N SER A 374 0.91 -3.45 21.73
CA SER A 374 2.25 -3.98 22.02
C SER A 374 2.33 -5.50 21.91
N ALA A 375 1.26 -6.18 21.53
CA ALA A 375 1.29 -7.63 21.35
C ALA A 375 2.32 -8.03 20.29
N ALA A 376 2.94 -9.20 20.47
CA ALA A 376 3.98 -9.69 19.56
C ALA A 376 3.44 -9.89 18.14
N GLY A 377 4.29 -9.60 17.16
CA GLY A 377 4.00 -9.79 15.75
C GLY A 377 5.26 -9.79 14.90
N GLN A 378 5.10 -10.22 13.67
CA GLN A 378 6.15 -10.30 12.66
C GLN A 378 5.55 -10.06 11.29
N ALA A 379 6.39 -9.67 10.34
CA ALA A 379 6.01 -9.49 8.95
C ALA A 379 6.99 -10.17 8.02
N TYR A 380 6.55 -10.44 6.81
CA TYR A 380 7.35 -11.10 5.78
C TYR A 380 7.24 -10.35 4.46
N SER A 381 8.33 -10.37 3.69
CA SER A 381 8.37 -9.83 2.33
C SER A 381 9.22 -10.72 1.43
N LEU A 382 8.90 -10.73 0.14
CA LEU A 382 9.61 -11.43 -0.90
C LEU A 382 9.98 -10.45 -2.00
N VAL A 383 11.19 -10.57 -2.57
CA VAL A 383 11.59 -9.85 -3.76
C VAL A 383 12.43 -10.78 -4.64
N TYR A 384 12.37 -10.60 -5.95
CA TYR A 384 13.26 -11.27 -6.89
C TYR A 384 14.21 -10.28 -7.53
N HIS A 385 15.50 -10.57 -7.48
CA HIS A 385 16.56 -9.88 -8.21
C HIS A 385 17.18 -10.80 -9.25
N TYR A 386 17.78 -10.23 -10.27
CA TYR A 386 18.44 -10.99 -11.33
C TYR A 386 19.93 -11.08 -11.11
N ASP A 387 20.47 -12.30 -10.97
CA ASP A 387 21.89 -12.52 -11.07
C ASP A 387 22.32 -12.58 -12.54
N VAL A 388 22.97 -11.52 -13.03
CA VAL A 388 23.41 -11.38 -14.42
C VAL A 388 24.41 -12.45 -14.81
N ASN A 389 25.29 -12.84 -13.90
CA ASN A 389 26.36 -13.82 -14.17
C ASN A 389 25.79 -15.23 -14.31
N ARG A 390 24.82 -15.59 -13.48
CA ARG A 390 24.14 -16.88 -13.51
C ARG A 390 22.89 -16.90 -14.40
N ARG A 391 22.43 -15.76 -14.87
CA ARG A 391 21.20 -15.59 -15.67
C ARG A 391 19.95 -16.17 -15.01
N ILE A 392 19.85 -16.04 -13.68
CA ILE A 392 18.74 -16.56 -12.86
C ILE A 392 18.12 -15.48 -12.02
N ASP A 393 16.84 -15.66 -11.69
CA ASP A 393 16.17 -14.85 -10.68
C ASP A 393 16.51 -15.40 -9.29
N VAL A 394 16.94 -14.52 -8.40
CA VAL A 394 17.31 -14.82 -7.02
C VAL A 394 16.26 -14.26 -6.09
N ALA A 395 15.61 -15.14 -5.32
CA ALA A 395 14.65 -14.73 -4.31
C ALA A 395 15.36 -14.15 -3.09
N GLY A 396 14.99 -12.94 -2.70
CA GLY A 396 15.28 -12.34 -1.39
C GLY A 396 14.08 -12.56 -0.47
N ARG A 397 14.20 -13.49 0.48
CA ARG A 397 13.16 -13.80 1.45
C ARG A 397 13.46 -13.09 2.75
N THR A 398 12.55 -12.25 3.21
CA THR A 398 12.75 -11.38 4.37
C THR A 398 11.75 -11.71 5.46
N VAL A 399 12.23 -11.79 6.71
CA VAL A 399 11.41 -11.79 7.92
C VAL A 399 11.77 -10.59 8.79
N ILE A 400 10.74 -9.93 9.32
CA ILE A 400 10.86 -8.71 10.12
C ILE A 400 10.28 -8.98 11.51
N GLY A 401 11.15 -9.00 12.50
CA GLY A 401 10.79 -9.10 13.92
C GLY A 401 10.64 -7.72 14.57
N ALA A 402 10.37 -7.71 15.88
CA ALA A 402 10.19 -6.47 16.65
C ALA A 402 11.43 -5.55 16.62
N ARG A 403 12.62 -6.13 16.66
CA ARG A 403 13.90 -5.39 16.79
C ARG A 403 14.91 -5.70 15.69
N TRP A 404 14.58 -6.52 14.73
CA TRP A 404 15.52 -7.00 13.72
C TRP A 404 14.82 -7.23 12.37
N ARG A 405 15.60 -7.23 11.28
CA ARG A 405 15.21 -7.72 9.96
C ARG A 405 16.27 -8.70 9.47
N TYR A 406 15.82 -9.80 8.90
CA TYR A 406 16.68 -10.84 8.33
C TYR A 406 16.26 -11.16 6.89
N THR A 407 17.23 -11.21 5.99
CA THR A 407 17.02 -11.56 4.57
C THR A 407 17.99 -12.64 4.12
N GLU A 408 17.48 -13.63 3.40
CA GLU A 408 18.27 -14.61 2.66
C GLU A 408 18.07 -14.45 1.16
N TRP A 409 19.16 -14.33 0.44
CA TRP A 409 19.20 -14.27 -1.01
C TRP A 409 19.56 -15.64 -1.58
N GLY A 410 18.60 -16.26 -2.35
CA GLY A 410 18.79 -17.60 -2.91
C GLY A 410 19.12 -18.66 -1.86
N GLY A 411 18.39 -18.66 -0.72
CA GLY A 411 18.70 -19.55 0.40
C GLY A 411 20.05 -19.25 1.08
N GLY A 412 20.63 -18.10 0.80
CA GLY A 412 21.89 -17.63 1.35
C GLY A 412 23.11 -17.84 0.46
N GLU A 413 22.95 -18.41 -0.75
CA GLU A 413 24.05 -18.57 -1.72
C GLU A 413 24.56 -17.23 -2.28
N HIS A 414 23.67 -16.22 -2.34
CA HIS A 414 23.96 -14.87 -2.83
C HIS A 414 24.13 -13.84 -1.71
N GLY A 415 24.10 -14.30 -0.45
CA GLY A 415 24.27 -13.46 0.74
C GLY A 415 23.13 -13.56 1.72
N ARG A 416 23.43 -13.09 2.93
CA ARG A 416 22.47 -12.97 4.04
C ARG A 416 22.66 -11.63 4.71
N GLU A 417 21.58 -11.10 5.26
CA GLU A 417 21.57 -9.81 5.96
C GLU A 417 20.84 -9.95 7.29
N LEU A 418 21.40 -9.37 8.34
CA LEU A 418 20.75 -9.21 9.65
C LEU A 418 20.99 -7.78 10.12
N TYR A 419 19.91 -7.02 10.27
CA TYR A 419 19.94 -5.66 10.78
C TYR A 419 19.34 -5.61 12.17
N TRP A 420 20.04 -4.94 13.11
CA TRP A 420 19.61 -4.74 14.47
C TRP A 420 19.08 -3.33 14.65
N ARG A 421 17.77 -3.17 14.56
CA ARG A 421 17.10 -1.87 14.49
C ARG A 421 17.30 -0.90 15.67
N PRO A 422 17.53 -1.35 16.92
CA PRO A 422 17.80 -0.40 18.01
C PRO A 422 19.03 0.46 17.81
N ASP A 423 20.06 -0.04 17.08
CA ASP A 423 21.30 0.65 16.84
C ASP A 423 21.37 1.19 15.39
N ASP A 424 20.63 0.55 14.47
CA ASP A 424 20.65 0.83 13.02
C ASP A 424 19.21 0.74 12.46
N PRO A 425 18.33 1.71 12.77
CA PRO A 425 16.95 1.69 12.31
C PRO A 425 16.81 1.81 10.78
N GLU A 426 17.82 2.36 10.13
CA GLU A 426 17.86 2.62 8.68
C GLU A 426 18.59 1.51 7.88
N GLU A 427 19.12 0.46 8.54
CA GLU A 427 19.63 -0.74 7.89
C GLU A 427 20.90 -0.57 7.04
N TYR A 428 21.88 0.20 7.54
CA TYR A 428 23.16 0.43 6.88
C TYR A 428 24.26 -0.56 7.26
N HIS A 429 24.11 -1.27 8.40
CA HIS A 429 25.14 -2.17 8.92
C HIS A 429 24.63 -3.61 9.03
N ASN A 430 24.98 -4.45 8.06
CA ASN A 430 24.69 -5.87 8.11
C ASN A 430 25.50 -6.56 9.23
N ARG A 431 24.80 -7.06 10.25
CA ARG A 431 25.38 -7.69 11.44
C ARG A 431 25.26 -9.22 11.40
N ILE A 432 25.18 -9.82 10.22
CA ILE A 432 25.00 -11.26 10.05
C ILE A 432 26.12 -12.10 10.73
N ALA A 433 27.34 -11.57 10.82
CA ALA A 433 28.49 -12.22 11.41
C ALA A 433 28.70 -11.87 12.91
N ASP A 434 27.82 -11.09 13.52
CA ASP A 434 27.95 -10.66 14.92
C ASP A 434 27.58 -11.78 15.90
N PRO A 435 28.54 -12.27 16.72
CA PRO A 435 28.26 -13.33 17.68
C PRO A 435 27.20 -12.93 18.73
N ALA A 436 27.09 -11.63 19.07
CA ALA A 436 26.11 -11.14 20.01
C ALA A 436 24.65 -11.30 19.52
N LEU A 437 24.46 -11.47 18.22
CA LEU A 437 23.15 -11.66 17.57
C LEU A 437 22.89 -13.14 17.17
N ALA A 438 23.69 -14.10 17.62
CA ALA A 438 23.56 -15.50 17.21
C ALA A 438 22.18 -16.10 17.56
N SER A 439 21.62 -15.78 18.74
CA SER A 439 20.26 -16.21 19.11
C SER A 439 19.17 -15.57 18.26
N THR A 440 19.29 -14.28 17.97
CA THR A 440 18.40 -13.55 17.06
C THR A 440 18.44 -14.14 15.64
N LEU A 441 19.61 -14.47 15.16
CA LEU A 441 19.79 -15.11 13.85
C LEU A 441 19.14 -16.50 13.79
N ALA A 442 19.26 -17.29 14.86
CA ALA A 442 18.62 -18.60 14.95
C ALA A 442 17.08 -18.48 14.95
N GLU A 443 16.54 -17.53 15.72
CA GLU A 443 15.11 -17.20 15.74
C GLU A 443 14.63 -16.78 14.33
N ALA A 444 15.31 -15.83 13.69
CA ALA A 444 14.97 -15.33 12.37
C ALA A 444 14.93 -16.43 11.30
N ARG A 445 15.92 -17.32 11.32
CA ARG A 445 15.96 -18.50 10.42
C ARG A 445 14.81 -19.45 10.67
N ALA A 446 14.49 -19.73 11.93
CA ALA A 446 13.38 -20.59 12.30
C ALA A 446 12.03 -20.01 11.84
N GLN A 447 11.84 -18.69 11.95
CA GLN A 447 10.64 -18.01 11.44
C GLN A 447 10.58 -18.04 9.91
N LEU A 448 11.70 -17.78 9.21
CA LEU A 448 11.74 -17.81 7.75
C LEU A 448 11.45 -19.22 7.19
N ALA A 449 11.87 -20.26 7.90
CA ALA A 449 11.62 -21.65 7.53
C ALA A 449 10.14 -22.06 7.59
N GLN A 450 9.31 -21.33 8.32
CA GLN A 450 7.87 -21.58 8.40
C GLN A 450 7.08 -21.08 7.17
N LEU A 451 7.69 -20.19 6.38
CA LEU A 451 7.05 -19.69 5.17
C LEU A 451 7.07 -20.73 4.05
N PRO A 452 6.04 -20.75 3.19
CA PRO A 452 6.09 -21.51 1.95
C PRO A 452 7.33 -21.16 1.14
N GLN A 453 7.88 -22.15 0.45
CA GLN A 453 8.92 -21.85 -0.53
C GLN A 453 8.30 -21.09 -1.71
N PRO A 454 8.94 -20.04 -2.22
CA PRO A 454 8.44 -19.34 -3.38
C PRO A 454 8.38 -20.32 -4.56
N LYS A 455 7.34 -20.20 -5.37
CA LYS A 455 7.29 -20.88 -6.66
C LYS A 455 8.48 -20.42 -7.51
N ALA A 456 8.87 -21.23 -8.50
CA ALA A 456 9.93 -20.83 -9.41
C ALA A 456 9.72 -19.41 -9.92
N GLY A 457 10.79 -18.65 -10.00
CA GLY A 457 10.76 -17.27 -10.45
C GLY A 457 10.09 -17.12 -11.81
N PRO A 458 9.66 -15.91 -12.19
CA PRO A 458 8.82 -15.70 -13.37
C PRO A 458 9.52 -16.20 -14.63
N ALA A 459 8.92 -17.20 -15.28
CA ALA A 459 9.41 -17.72 -16.56
C ALA A 459 9.40 -16.66 -17.68
N ASN A 460 8.60 -15.61 -17.52
CA ASN A 460 8.51 -14.46 -18.40
C ASN A 460 8.84 -13.19 -17.60
N ARG A 461 10.09 -12.78 -17.64
CA ARG A 461 10.45 -11.45 -17.15
C ARG A 461 9.73 -10.37 -17.95
N PRO A 462 9.19 -9.32 -17.31
CA PRO A 462 9.37 -8.04 -17.94
C PRO A 462 10.90 -7.86 -17.97
N ARG A 463 11.47 -7.77 -19.14
CA ARG A 463 12.88 -7.47 -19.31
C ARG A 463 13.16 -6.27 -18.42
N ALA A 464 13.82 -6.47 -17.28
CA ALA A 464 14.61 -5.44 -16.66
C ALA A 464 15.29 -4.77 -17.85
N ILE A 465 15.24 -3.47 -17.95
CA ILE A 465 15.70 -2.71 -19.11
C ILE A 465 17.06 -3.32 -19.50
N ASP A 466 17.01 -4.25 -20.45
CA ASP A 466 18.19 -4.87 -21.01
C ASP A 466 18.92 -3.73 -21.70
N PRO A 467 20.05 -3.25 -21.18
CA PRO A 467 20.79 -2.17 -21.83
C PRO A 467 21.13 -2.53 -23.28
N ASP A 468 21.25 -3.82 -23.60
CA ASP A 468 21.55 -4.29 -24.94
C ASP A 468 20.32 -4.31 -25.87
N ALA A 469 19.09 -4.40 -25.34
CA ALA A 469 17.87 -4.37 -26.16
C ALA A 469 17.61 -2.97 -26.77
N LYS A 470 18.19 -1.89 -26.24
CA LYS A 470 18.15 -0.56 -26.87
C LYS A 470 19.11 -0.47 -28.07
N GLN A 471 20.27 -1.11 -28.04
CA GLN A 471 21.20 -1.12 -29.17
C GLN A 471 20.66 -1.94 -30.33
N ALA A 472 20.01 -3.08 -30.09
CA ALA A 472 19.44 -3.94 -31.13
C ALA A 472 18.27 -3.31 -31.91
N LYS A 473 17.60 -2.28 -31.35
CA LYS A 473 16.56 -1.51 -32.07
C LYS A 473 17.11 -0.34 -32.87
N GLN A 474 18.28 0.17 -32.54
CA GLN A 474 18.94 1.25 -33.31
C GLN A 474 19.70 0.73 -34.54
N THR A 475 20.08 -0.54 -34.58
CA THR A 475 20.76 -1.17 -35.73
C THR A 475 19.79 -1.78 -36.75
N ARG A 476 18.48 -1.67 -36.56
CA ARG A 476 17.44 -2.15 -37.49
C ARG A 476 16.56 -1.02 -38.10
N LYS A 477 17.05 0.22 -38.10
CA LYS A 477 16.46 1.35 -38.87
C LYS A 477 17.42 1.81 -39.97
#